data_3a3bc2bf4e2af9fcb12088444deedf1b
#
_entry.id   3a3bc2bf4e2af9fcb12088444deedf1b
#
_cell.length_a   1.000
_cell.length_b   1.000
_cell.length_c   1.000
_cell.angle_alpha   90.00
_cell.angle_beta   90.00
_cell.angle_gamma   90.00
#
_symmetry.space_group_name_H-M   'P 1'
#
loop_
_entity.id
_entity.type
_entity.pdbx_description
1 polymer ?
#
loop_
_entity_poly.entity_id
_entity_poly.type
_entity_poly.pdbx_seq_one_letter_code
_entity_poly.pdbx_strand_id
1 'polypeptide(L)'
;MGFGPWIMRRANKLVSNSSAALLAVALNFLTPLQAAPAFANPLPACQKPVYLTFDTGHMGVAPLIAKVLRQHQVPVTFFGANEKTQEGDGSLGSHWASWWKERGAENHDFASHTFDHAYWRADLDGKRFKIRPSAGDNAGKDLNWGVADYCDNLKKASQRLETLTGRASLPLFRAPGGKTSPALIQAAASCGYAHVGWSPAGFLGDELSSQTHSNANLLKNALKNIRSGDILVAHLGIWSRQDPWAPAVLEPLIVGLQEKGFCFASLRQHPQYSKLLSEVSKTPNMGKMP
;
A
#
# COMPACT_ATOMS: atom_id res chain seq x y z
N MET A 1 31.92 61.74 1.57
CA MET A 1 33.36 61.77 1.80
C MET A 1 33.86 60.35 1.59
N GLY A 2 34.54 59.96 0.61
CA GLY A 2 35.57 60.38 -0.27
C GLY A 2 36.25 59.11 -0.69
N PHE A 3 36.18 58.77 -1.99
CA PHE A 3 37.28 58.63 -2.94
C PHE A 3 38.41 57.70 -2.49
N GLY A 4 38.91 56.78 -3.26
CA GLY A 4 39.08 56.64 -4.69
C GLY A 4 39.97 55.44 -5.05
N PRO A 5 40.27 55.20 -6.34
CA PRO A 5 40.75 53.96 -6.90
C PRO A 5 42.25 54.02 -7.26
N TRP A 6 42.89 52.85 -7.48
CA TRP A 6 44.19 52.76 -8.20
C TRP A 6 44.31 51.40 -8.86
N ILE A 7 44.18 51.28 -10.17
CA ILE A 7 45.10 51.40 -11.34
C ILE A 7 46.02 50.20 -11.54
N MET A 8 45.78 49.64 -12.73
CA MET A 8 46.56 48.70 -13.55
C MET A 8 48.09 48.68 -13.41
N ARG A 9 48.68 47.54 -13.64
CA ARG A 9 49.85 47.41 -14.53
C ARG A 9 49.83 46.09 -15.31
N ARG A 10 49.90 46.25 -16.64
CA ARG A 10 50.29 45.26 -17.63
C ARG A 10 51.80 45.04 -17.58
N ALA A 11 52.25 43.79 -17.84
CA ALA A 11 53.55 43.51 -18.43
C ALA A 11 53.45 42.31 -19.36
N ASN A 12 53.63 42.57 -20.63
CA ASN A 12 53.92 41.62 -21.71
C ASN A 12 55.40 41.21 -21.67
N LYS A 13 55.72 39.96 -21.95
CA LYS A 13 56.91 39.51 -22.75
C LYS A 13 56.71 38.06 -23.08
N LEU A 14 56.50 37.75 -24.33
CA LEU A 14 57.40 37.29 -25.43
C LEU A 14 58.03 35.90 -25.25
N VAL A 15 57.45 34.97 -25.97
CA VAL A 15 57.98 34.05 -26.98
C VAL A 15 59.26 33.27 -26.67
N SER A 16 59.17 31.95 -26.65
CA SER A 16 60.18 31.07 -27.23
C SER A 16 59.56 29.74 -27.63
N ASN A 17 59.62 29.45 -28.95
CA ASN A 17 59.33 28.17 -29.57
C ASN A 17 60.40 27.14 -29.20
N SER A 18 59.99 25.96 -28.77
CA SER A 18 60.84 24.76 -28.89
C SER A 18 59.91 23.56 -29.09
N SER A 19 59.92 23.06 -30.31
CA SER A 19 59.28 21.81 -30.69
C SER A 19 60.05 20.63 -30.12
N ALA A 20 59.42 19.89 -29.24
CA ALA A 20 59.87 18.57 -28.84
C ALA A 20 58.75 17.57 -29.14
N ALA A 21 58.99 16.73 -30.14
CA ALA A 21 58.14 15.59 -30.47
C ALA A 21 58.23 14.54 -29.38
N LEU A 22 57.16 14.34 -28.66
CA LEU A 22 56.99 13.22 -27.70
C LEU A 22 56.18 12.11 -28.36
N LEU A 23 56.80 11.01 -28.68
CA LEU A 23 56.17 9.74 -29.02
C LEU A 23 55.28 9.31 -27.84
N ALA A 24 53.95 9.37 -28.02
CA ALA A 24 53.00 8.76 -27.09
C ALA A 24 52.92 7.27 -27.36
N VAL A 25 53.55 6.45 -26.52
CA VAL A 25 53.31 5.01 -26.42
C VAL A 25 51.96 4.81 -25.73
N ALA A 26 50.95 4.44 -26.51
CA ALA A 26 49.63 4.06 -25.95
C ALA A 26 49.75 2.67 -25.31
N LEU A 27 49.95 2.61 -23.99
CA LEU A 27 49.74 1.40 -23.21
C LEU A 27 48.22 1.17 -23.08
N ASN A 28 47.68 0.24 -23.84
CA ASN A 28 46.33 -0.29 -23.64
C ASN A 28 46.32 -1.08 -22.32
N PHE A 29 45.86 -0.46 -21.23
CA PHE A 29 45.48 -1.16 -20.03
C PHE A 29 44.15 -1.88 -20.30
N LEU A 30 44.24 -3.15 -20.70
CA LEU A 30 43.12 -4.08 -20.63
C LEU A 30 42.82 -4.31 -19.14
N THR A 31 41.92 -3.51 -18.55
CA THR A 31 41.34 -3.81 -17.24
C THR A 31 40.52 -5.07 -17.39
N PRO A 32 40.80 -6.15 -16.64
CA PRO A 32 39.91 -7.30 -16.64
C PRO A 32 38.53 -6.86 -16.14
N LEU A 33 37.50 -7.09 -16.97
CA LEU A 33 36.11 -6.94 -16.62
C LEU A 33 35.85 -7.87 -15.42
N GLN A 34 35.87 -7.32 -14.21
CA GLN A 34 35.47 -8.09 -13.02
C GLN A 34 34.04 -8.53 -13.20
N ALA A 35 33.84 -9.83 -13.38
CA ALA A 35 32.55 -10.44 -13.37
C ALA A 35 31.86 -10.05 -12.07
N ALA A 36 30.68 -9.41 -12.19
CA ALA A 36 29.83 -9.11 -11.04
C ALA A 36 29.61 -10.41 -10.24
N PRO A 37 29.62 -10.34 -8.90
CA PRO A 37 29.41 -11.53 -8.10
C PRO A 37 28.09 -12.19 -8.50
N ALA A 38 28.12 -13.46 -8.80
CA ALA A 38 26.94 -14.26 -9.08
C ALA A 38 25.94 -14.07 -7.95
N PHE A 39 24.73 -13.70 -8.34
CA PHE A 39 23.63 -13.37 -7.47
C PHE A 39 23.47 -14.41 -6.36
N ALA A 40 23.33 -13.89 -5.14
CA ALA A 40 22.95 -14.66 -3.99
C ALA A 40 21.83 -15.66 -4.35
N ASN A 41 21.92 -16.87 -3.82
CA ASN A 41 20.88 -17.88 -3.94
C ASN A 41 19.49 -17.24 -3.76
N PRO A 42 18.52 -17.57 -4.62
CA PRO A 42 17.17 -17.07 -4.45
C PRO A 42 16.75 -17.38 -3.02
N LEU A 43 16.24 -16.36 -2.31
CA LEU A 43 15.70 -16.53 -0.96
C LEU A 43 14.79 -17.77 -0.95
N PRO A 44 14.91 -18.65 0.04
CA PRO A 44 14.10 -19.86 0.09
C PRO A 44 12.64 -19.48 -0.08
N ALA A 45 11.93 -20.21 -0.96
CA ALA A 45 10.53 -19.96 -1.22
C ALA A 45 9.75 -19.94 0.12
N CYS A 46 8.91 -18.92 0.30
CA CYS A 46 8.11 -18.76 1.51
C CYS A 46 7.23 -19.99 1.73
N GLN A 47 7.52 -20.77 2.77
CA GLN A 47 6.80 -22.02 3.07
C GLN A 47 5.59 -21.82 3.98
N LYS A 48 5.55 -20.74 4.75
CA LYS A 48 4.47 -20.39 5.67
C LYS A 48 4.02 -18.94 5.44
N PRO A 49 3.41 -18.62 4.27
CA PRO A 49 2.99 -17.26 3.99
C PRO A 49 1.86 -16.82 4.90
N VAL A 50 1.89 -15.55 5.29
CA VAL A 50 0.75 -14.80 5.83
C VAL A 50 0.59 -13.51 5.04
N TYR A 51 -0.64 -13.03 4.93
CA TYR A 51 -1.00 -11.90 4.07
C TYR A 51 -1.50 -10.75 4.95
N LEU A 52 -0.56 -9.89 5.36
CA LEU A 52 -0.90 -8.72 6.16
C LEU A 52 -1.56 -7.65 5.27
N THR A 53 -2.70 -7.16 5.71
CA THR A 53 -3.45 -6.13 4.99
C THR A 53 -3.84 -4.99 5.92
N PHE A 54 -3.93 -3.79 5.38
CA PHE A 54 -4.38 -2.61 6.11
C PHE A 54 -5.54 -1.95 5.37
N ASP A 55 -6.62 -1.72 6.07
CA ASP A 55 -7.67 -0.81 5.63
C ASP A 55 -7.29 0.62 6.03
N THR A 56 -7.78 1.62 5.32
CA THR A 56 -7.63 3.02 5.73
C THR A 56 -8.25 3.25 7.12
N GLY A 57 -8.38 4.45 7.53
CA GLY A 57 -8.90 4.91 8.80
C GLY A 57 -8.47 6.34 8.99
N HIS A 58 -8.24 6.79 10.24
CA HIS A 58 -7.87 8.19 10.50
C HIS A 58 -6.42 8.55 10.16
N MET A 59 -5.61 7.61 9.67
CA MET A 59 -4.22 7.74 9.21
C MET A 59 -3.18 8.14 10.27
N GLY A 60 -3.57 8.38 11.50
CA GLY A 60 -2.66 8.93 12.53
C GLY A 60 -1.50 8.01 12.91
N VAL A 61 -1.58 6.71 12.63
CA VAL A 61 -0.48 5.75 12.85
C VAL A 61 0.16 5.28 11.54
N ALA A 62 -0.30 5.76 10.39
CA ALA A 62 0.19 5.37 9.08
C ALA A 62 1.72 5.57 8.90
N PRO A 63 2.33 6.68 9.37
CA PRO A 63 3.78 6.85 9.31
C PRO A 63 4.55 5.81 10.14
N LEU A 64 4.02 5.44 11.31
CA LEU A 64 4.63 4.42 12.19
C LEU A 64 4.54 3.03 11.56
N ILE A 65 3.38 2.68 10.99
CA ILE A 65 3.19 1.43 10.24
C ILE A 65 4.18 1.35 9.09
N ALA A 66 4.27 2.40 8.26
CA ALA A 66 5.20 2.44 7.14
C ALA A 66 6.67 2.26 7.57
N LYS A 67 7.07 2.86 8.69
CA LYS A 67 8.41 2.68 9.25
C LYS A 67 8.67 1.21 9.59
N VAL A 68 7.76 0.55 10.30
CA VAL A 68 7.88 -0.86 10.68
C VAL A 68 7.92 -1.77 9.45
N LEU A 69 7.03 -1.55 8.48
CA LEU A 69 6.99 -2.35 7.26
C LEU A 69 8.32 -2.28 6.47
N ARG A 70 8.90 -1.08 6.34
CA ARG A 70 10.21 -0.89 5.70
C ARG A 70 11.34 -1.58 6.48
N GLN A 71 11.37 -1.39 7.79
CA GLN A 71 12.41 -1.94 8.67
C GLN A 71 12.48 -3.46 8.57
N HIS A 72 11.32 -4.11 8.49
CA HIS A 72 11.20 -5.57 8.42
C HIS A 72 10.98 -6.11 6.99
N GLN A 73 11.00 -5.25 5.97
CA GLN A 73 10.79 -5.59 4.55
C GLN A 73 9.50 -6.38 4.30
N VAL A 74 8.41 -6.00 4.98
CA VAL A 74 7.12 -6.71 4.92
C VAL A 74 6.25 -6.13 3.81
N PRO A 75 5.99 -6.89 2.72
CA PRO A 75 5.02 -6.50 1.71
C PRO A 75 3.60 -6.67 2.26
N VAL A 76 2.72 -5.72 1.94
CA VAL A 76 1.32 -5.74 2.38
C VAL A 76 0.38 -5.37 1.23
N THR A 77 -0.93 -5.55 1.44
CA THR A 77 -1.96 -4.98 0.58
C THR A 77 -2.76 -3.94 1.36
N PHE A 78 -2.83 -2.72 0.84
CA PHE A 78 -3.64 -1.64 1.39
C PHE A 78 -5.01 -1.58 0.70
N PHE A 79 -6.08 -1.51 1.49
CA PHE A 79 -7.44 -1.27 1.01
C PHE A 79 -7.84 0.16 1.32
N GLY A 80 -8.03 0.97 0.28
CA GLY A 80 -8.24 2.41 0.44
C GLY A 80 -9.69 2.84 0.27
N ALA A 81 -10.16 3.63 1.25
CA ALA A 81 -11.35 4.47 1.21
C ALA A 81 -10.96 5.91 1.54
N ASN A 82 -11.75 6.92 1.16
CA ASN A 82 -11.44 8.32 1.50
C ASN A 82 -12.11 8.73 2.81
N GLU A 83 -11.70 8.10 3.89
CA GLU A 83 -12.24 8.34 5.22
C GLU A 83 -11.73 9.65 5.83
N LYS A 84 -12.48 10.14 6.83
CA LYS A 84 -12.04 11.28 7.64
C LYS A 84 -10.75 10.94 8.38
N THR A 85 -9.79 11.84 8.34
CA THR A 85 -8.48 11.70 8.97
C THR A 85 -8.30 12.66 10.16
N GLN A 86 -7.28 12.41 10.97
CA GLN A 86 -6.91 13.35 12.04
C GLN A 86 -6.40 14.67 11.46
N GLU A 87 -5.68 14.60 10.34
CA GLU A 87 -5.10 15.73 9.63
C GLU A 87 -5.42 15.61 8.14
N GLY A 88 -5.78 16.75 7.52
CA GLY A 88 -5.97 16.85 6.07
C GLY A 88 -7.40 16.58 5.60
N ASP A 89 -7.51 16.28 4.32
CA ASP A 89 -8.73 16.29 3.52
C ASP A 89 -9.29 14.88 3.22
N GLY A 90 -8.89 13.90 4.00
CA GLY A 90 -9.28 12.48 3.86
C GLY A 90 -8.09 11.58 3.59
N SER A 91 -8.26 10.29 3.88
CA SER A 91 -7.17 9.29 3.79
C SER A 91 -6.65 9.07 2.36
N LEU A 92 -7.46 9.34 1.33
CA LEU A 92 -7.05 9.41 -0.07
C LEU A 92 -7.00 10.86 -0.58
N GLY A 93 -6.94 11.83 0.32
CA GLY A 93 -6.86 13.26 0.01
C GLY A 93 -5.47 13.73 -0.40
N SER A 94 -5.34 15.04 -0.62
CA SER A 94 -4.09 15.66 -1.07
C SER A 94 -3.04 15.69 0.04
N HIS A 95 -3.45 15.82 1.30
CA HIS A 95 -2.55 15.80 2.45
C HIS A 95 -1.70 14.52 2.52
N TRP A 96 -2.30 13.38 2.22
CA TRP A 96 -1.63 12.07 2.27
C TRP A 96 -0.99 11.64 0.96
N ALA A 97 -1.01 12.48 -0.09
CA ALA A 97 -0.53 12.10 -1.42
C ALA A 97 0.95 11.68 -1.44
N SER A 98 1.83 12.39 -0.71
CA SER A 98 3.25 12.02 -0.62
C SER A 98 3.45 10.68 0.09
N TRP A 99 2.70 10.43 1.16
CA TRP A 99 2.74 9.16 1.88
C TRP A 99 2.34 7.98 0.96
N TRP A 100 1.26 8.11 0.20
CA TRP A 100 0.83 7.08 -0.76
C TRP A 100 1.84 6.88 -1.88
N LYS A 101 2.42 7.97 -2.41
CA LYS A 101 3.46 7.90 -3.45
C LYS A 101 4.67 7.10 -2.98
N GLU A 102 5.12 7.30 -1.74
CA GLU A 102 6.19 6.50 -1.15
C GLU A 102 5.81 5.03 -1.03
N ARG A 103 4.57 4.71 -0.60
CA ARG A 103 4.09 3.31 -0.55
C ARG A 103 4.04 2.68 -1.94
N GLY A 104 3.72 3.46 -2.96
CA GLY A 104 3.77 3.02 -4.35
C GLY A 104 5.19 2.66 -4.84
N ALA A 105 6.22 3.33 -4.31
CA ALA A 105 7.62 3.02 -4.60
C ALA A 105 8.16 1.78 -3.84
N GLU A 106 7.43 1.33 -2.82
CA GLU A 106 7.73 0.13 -2.03
C GLU A 106 7.00 -1.10 -2.64
N ASN A 107 7.33 -2.28 -2.18
CA ASN A 107 6.74 -3.52 -2.73
C ASN A 107 5.37 -3.85 -2.10
N HIS A 108 4.44 -2.87 -2.11
CA HIS A 108 3.07 -3.02 -1.62
C HIS A 108 2.08 -3.11 -2.77
N ASP A 109 0.92 -3.73 -2.52
CA ASP A 109 -0.23 -3.74 -3.41
C ASP A 109 -1.36 -2.86 -2.85
N PHE A 110 -2.27 -2.43 -3.74
CA PHE A 110 -3.37 -1.54 -3.42
C PHE A 110 -4.68 -2.09 -3.96
N ALA A 111 -5.77 -1.90 -3.24
CA ALA A 111 -7.11 -2.39 -3.59
C ALA A 111 -8.19 -1.46 -3.03
N SER A 112 -9.43 -1.63 -3.48
CA SER A 112 -10.56 -0.77 -3.10
C SER A 112 -11.15 -1.16 -1.74
N HIS A 113 -11.46 -0.15 -0.91
CA HIS A 113 -12.29 -0.28 0.29
C HIS A 113 -13.62 0.48 0.15
N THR A 114 -14.09 0.67 -1.10
CA THR A 114 -15.08 1.67 -1.54
C THR A 114 -14.62 3.10 -1.23
N PHE A 115 -14.86 4.05 -2.14
CA PHE A 115 -14.32 5.41 -1.96
C PHE A 115 -14.93 6.12 -0.75
N ASP A 116 -16.25 6.02 -0.58
CA ASP A 116 -16.98 6.68 0.49
C ASP A 116 -17.10 5.81 1.75
N HIS A 117 -16.28 4.74 1.86
CA HIS A 117 -16.34 3.75 2.96
C HIS A 117 -17.78 3.29 3.21
N ALA A 118 -18.36 2.66 2.20
CA ALA A 118 -19.80 2.41 2.04
C ALA A 118 -20.24 1.12 2.74
N TYR A 119 -20.78 1.22 3.95
CA TYR A 119 -21.31 0.07 4.68
C TYR A 119 -22.58 -0.48 4.02
N TRP A 120 -22.55 -1.76 3.64
CA TRP A 120 -23.77 -2.50 3.32
C TRP A 120 -24.63 -2.70 4.57
N ARG A 121 -25.94 -2.50 4.43
CA ARG A 121 -26.92 -2.65 5.51
C ARG A 121 -27.94 -3.75 5.21
N ALA A 122 -28.42 -3.82 3.97
CA ALA A 122 -29.39 -4.83 3.52
C ALA A 122 -29.44 -4.90 1.99
N ASP A 123 -29.84 -6.04 1.48
CA ASP A 123 -30.34 -6.17 0.11
C ASP A 123 -31.79 -5.69 0.05
N LEU A 124 -32.16 -4.95 -0.98
CA LEU A 124 -33.53 -4.45 -1.18
C LEU A 124 -34.29 -5.35 -2.18
N ASP A 125 -33.66 -5.71 -3.31
CA ASP A 125 -34.28 -6.53 -4.35
C ASP A 125 -33.25 -7.34 -5.18
N GLY A 126 -32.07 -7.61 -4.61
CA GLY A 126 -30.97 -8.33 -5.28
C GLY A 126 -30.17 -7.50 -6.30
N LYS A 127 -30.67 -6.31 -6.69
CA LYS A 127 -30.00 -5.36 -7.59
C LYS A 127 -29.80 -4.00 -6.93
N ARG A 128 -30.46 -3.73 -5.84
CA ARG A 128 -30.33 -2.53 -5.02
C ARG A 128 -29.99 -2.89 -3.60
N PHE A 129 -29.17 -2.03 -2.98
CA PHE A 129 -28.62 -2.24 -1.66
C PHE A 129 -28.88 -1.02 -0.79
N LYS A 130 -29.28 -1.24 0.44
CA LYS A 130 -29.25 -0.19 1.46
C LYS A 130 -27.81 -0.01 1.91
N ILE A 131 -27.24 1.15 1.62
CA ILE A 131 -25.86 1.51 1.90
C ILE A 131 -25.82 2.72 2.84
N ARG A 132 -24.87 2.72 3.78
CA ARG A 132 -24.60 3.90 4.62
C ARG A 132 -23.10 4.23 4.54
N PRO A 133 -22.70 5.19 3.70
CA PRO A 133 -21.32 5.69 3.68
C PRO A 133 -20.93 6.28 5.04
N SER A 134 -19.67 6.14 5.45
CA SER A 134 -19.12 6.87 6.60
C SER A 134 -18.22 8.04 6.19
N ALA A 135 -17.98 8.19 4.89
CA ALA A 135 -17.21 9.28 4.31
C ALA A 135 -17.95 9.95 3.14
N GLY A 136 -17.43 11.09 2.68
CA GLY A 136 -18.03 11.87 1.59
C GLY A 136 -19.29 12.66 1.99
N ASP A 137 -19.94 13.29 1.01
CA ASP A 137 -21.06 14.22 1.21
C ASP A 137 -22.31 13.55 1.80
N ASN A 138 -22.40 12.24 1.67
CA ASN A 138 -23.53 11.45 2.17
C ASN A 138 -23.17 10.64 3.42
N ALA A 139 -22.11 11.00 4.11
CA ALA A 139 -21.70 10.32 5.34
C ALA A 139 -22.85 10.25 6.36
N GLY A 140 -23.10 9.05 6.89
CA GLY A 140 -24.15 8.80 7.89
C GLY A 140 -25.57 8.68 7.37
N LYS A 141 -25.83 8.92 6.07
CA LYS A 141 -27.17 8.80 5.48
C LYS A 141 -27.40 7.39 4.94
N ASP A 142 -28.63 6.88 5.09
CA ASP A 142 -29.05 5.67 4.42
C ASP A 142 -29.41 5.97 2.96
N LEU A 143 -28.77 5.29 2.02
CA LEU A 143 -28.92 5.44 0.58
C LEU A 143 -29.36 4.11 -0.04
N ASN A 144 -30.07 4.19 -1.15
CA ASN A 144 -30.44 3.03 -1.96
C ASN A 144 -29.57 3.06 -3.23
N TRP A 145 -28.50 2.27 -3.23
CA TRP A 145 -27.59 2.14 -4.38
C TRP A 145 -27.97 0.98 -5.27
N GLY A 146 -27.89 1.20 -6.57
CA GLY A 146 -27.87 0.11 -7.56
C GLY A 146 -26.49 -0.51 -7.71
N VAL A 147 -26.41 -1.53 -8.56
CA VAL A 147 -25.12 -2.18 -8.92
C VAL A 147 -24.14 -1.16 -9.50
N ALA A 148 -24.60 -0.25 -10.36
CA ALA A 148 -23.75 0.77 -10.97
C ALA A 148 -23.14 1.72 -9.93
N ASP A 149 -23.93 2.20 -8.98
CA ASP A 149 -23.45 3.11 -7.93
C ASP A 149 -22.37 2.44 -7.08
N TYR A 150 -22.56 1.16 -6.72
CA TYR A 150 -21.58 0.41 -5.94
C TYR A 150 -20.29 0.18 -6.74
N CYS A 151 -20.41 -0.19 -8.01
CA CYS A 151 -19.29 -0.37 -8.92
C CYS A 151 -18.47 0.93 -9.12
N ASP A 152 -19.16 2.05 -9.30
CA ASP A 152 -18.50 3.36 -9.49
C ASP A 152 -17.76 3.78 -8.23
N ASN A 153 -18.31 3.48 -7.04
CA ASN A 153 -17.63 3.76 -5.78
C ASN A 153 -16.38 2.88 -5.58
N LEU A 154 -16.42 1.61 -6.01
CA LEU A 154 -15.24 0.72 -6.04
C LEU A 154 -14.17 1.25 -6.99
N LYS A 155 -14.55 1.59 -8.23
CA LYS A 155 -13.64 2.12 -9.26
C LYS A 155 -13.00 3.44 -8.83
N LYS A 156 -13.79 4.33 -8.24
CA LYS A 156 -13.31 5.64 -7.75
C LYS A 156 -12.17 5.48 -6.75
N ALA A 157 -12.27 4.53 -5.80
CA ALA A 157 -11.20 4.24 -4.85
C ALA A 157 -9.95 3.70 -5.56
N SER A 158 -10.11 2.74 -6.46
CA SER A 158 -9.00 2.16 -7.23
C SER A 158 -8.27 3.21 -8.06
N GLN A 159 -8.99 4.03 -8.83
CA GLN A 159 -8.42 5.10 -9.65
C GLN A 159 -7.70 6.16 -8.82
N ARG A 160 -8.25 6.48 -7.65
CA ARG A 160 -7.59 7.42 -6.74
C ARG A 160 -6.29 6.86 -6.19
N LEU A 161 -6.27 5.58 -5.77
CA LEU A 161 -5.06 4.89 -5.35
C LEU A 161 -4.02 4.84 -6.48
N GLU A 162 -4.43 4.53 -7.72
CA GLU A 162 -3.54 4.54 -8.88
C GLU A 162 -2.90 5.92 -9.09
N THR A 163 -3.71 6.98 -8.99
CA THR A 163 -3.22 8.36 -9.11
C THR A 163 -2.21 8.71 -8.02
N LEU A 164 -2.47 8.30 -6.77
CA LEU A 164 -1.64 8.63 -5.62
C LEU A 164 -0.34 7.81 -5.56
N THR A 165 -0.41 6.53 -5.92
CA THR A 165 0.71 5.59 -5.78
C THR A 165 1.54 5.43 -7.06
N GLY A 166 0.98 5.79 -8.21
CA GLY A 166 1.57 5.50 -9.53
C GLY A 166 1.55 4.00 -9.89
N ARG A 167 0.80 3.17 -9.16
CA ARG A 167 0.69 1.72 -9.37
C ARG A 167 -0.74 1.32 -9.64
N ALA A 168 -0.93 0.38 -10.57
CA ALA A 168 -2.23 -0.21 -10.83
C ALA A 168 -2.81 -0.88 -9.58
N SER A 169 -4.04 -0.53 -9.24
CA SER A 169 -4.79 -1.15 -8.16
C SER A 169 -5.19 -2.58 -8.55
N LEU A 170 -5.15 -3.50 -7.60
CA LEU A 170 -5.65 -4.84 -7.83
C LEU A 170 -7.18 -4.81 -8.02
N PRO A 171 -7.75 -5.65 -8.89
CA PRO A 171 -9.20 -5.80 -9.04
C PRO A 171 -9.79 -6.57 -7.86
N LEU A 172 -9.44 -6.11 -6.67
CA LEU A 172 -9.88 -6.65 -5.38
C LEU A 172 -10.57 -5.56 -4.58
N PHE A 173 -11.51 -5.96 -3.71
CA PHE A 173 -12.10 -5.03 -2.76
C PHE A 173 -12.34 -5.71 -1.41
N ARG A 174 -12.36 -4.90 -0.36
CA ARG A 174 -12.87 -5.29 0.95
C ARG A 174 -14.10 -4.45 1.28
N ALA A 175 -15.17 -5.11 1.71
CA ALA A 175 -16.35 -4.40 2.13
C ALA A 175 -16.15 -3.76 3.51
N PRO A 176 -16.52 -2.47 3.72
CA PRO A 176 -16.43 -1.81 5.02
C PRO A 176 -17.08 -2.60 6.14
N GLY A 177 -16.32 -2.78 7.25
CA GLY A 177 -16.73 -3.58 8.40
C GLY A 177 -16.95 -5.07 8.11
N GLY A 178 -16.45 -5.59 6.97
CA GLY A 178 -16.61 -6.98 6.54
C GLY A 178 -18.05 -7.38 6.22
N LYS A 179 -18.97 -6.41 6.12
CA LYS A 179 -20.41 -6.67 5.92
C LYS A 179 -20.75 -6.83 4.46
N THR A 180 -21.22 -8.02 4.09
CA THR A 180 -21.55 -8.38 2.70
C THR A 180 -22.84 -9.18 2.62
N SER A 181 -23.34 -9.33 1.40
CA SER A 181 -24.31 -10.35 1.00
C SER A 181 -23.83 -11.05 -0.28
N PRO A 182 -24.37 -12.22 -0.62
CA PRO A 182 -24.11 -12.86 -1.90
C PRO A 182 -24.43 -11.94 -3.09
N ALA A 183 -25.51 -11.16 -3.01
CA ALA A 183 -25.91 -10.23 -4.06
C ALA A 183 -24.91 -9.07 -4.21
N LEU A 184 -24.43 -8.51 -3.10
CA LEU A 184 -23.40 -7.44 -3.13
C LEU A 184 -22.09 -7.93 -3.73
N ILE A 185 -21.65 -9.14 -3.35
CA ILE A 185 -20.42 -9.76 -3.89
C ILE A 185 -20.58 -9.99 -5.39
N GLN A 186 -21.76 -10.50 -5.85
CA GLN A 186 -22.04 -10.69 -7.27
C GLN A 186 -22.07 -9.36 -8.03
N ALA A 187 -22.63 -8.31 -7.45
CA ALA A 187 -22.62 -6.97 -8.02
C ALA A 187 -21.18 -6.46 -8.23
N ALA A 188 -20.32 -6.57 -7.23
CA ALA A 188 -18.91 -6.21 -7.36
C ALA A 188 -18.18 -7.06 -8.42
N ALA A 189 -18.46 -8.37 -8.48
CA ALA A 189 -17.89 -9.27 -9.47
C ALA A 189 -18.31 -8.89 -10.90
N SER A 190 -19.54 -8.41 -11.11
CA SER A 190 -20.02 -7.97 -12.42
C SER A 190 -19.25 -6.77 -12.99
N CYS A 191 -18.57 -6.00 -12.17
CA CYS A 191 -17.70 -4.91 -12.57
C CYS A 191 -16.20 -5.21 -12.35
N GLY A 192 -15.85 -6.49 -12.18
CA GLY A 192 -14.48 -6.97 -12.20
C GLY A 192 -13.78 -6.99 -10.84
N TYR A 193 -14.49 -6.83 -9.71
CA TYR A 193 -13.90 -6.86 -8.39
C TYR A 193 -14.17 -8.16 -7.64
N ALA A 194 -13.13 -8.77 -7.09
CA ALA A 194 -13.26 -9.92 -6.19
C ALA A 194 -13.18 -9.46 -4.71
N HIS A 195 -14.07 -10.00 -3.88
CA HIS A 195 -14.11 -9.70 -2.47
C HIS A 195 -12.97 -10.38 -1.70
N VAL A 196 -12.36 -9.64 -0.77
CA VAL A 196 -11.34 -10.12 0.16
C VAL A 196 -11.81 -9.87 1.60
N GLY A 197 -12.07 -10.94 2.33
CA GLY A 197 -12.26 -10.88 3.77
C GLY A 197 -10.93 -11.05 4.52
N TRP A 198 -11.02 -11.57 5.74
CA TRP A 198 -9.89 -11.99 6.55
C TRP A 198 -10.15 -13.34 7.17
N SER A 199 -9.09 -14.04 7.58
CA SER A 199 -9.19 -15.34 8.26
C SER A 199 -9.76 -15.18 9.68
N PRO A 200 -10.36 -16.20 10.26
CA PRO A 200 -10.87 -16.12 11.64
C PRO A 200 -9.83 -15.64 12.67
N ALA A 201 -8.57 -16.07 12.53
CA ALA A 201 -7.46 -15.60 13.35
C ALA A 201 -6.82 -14.30 12.82
N GLY A 202 -7.24 -13.81 11.67
CA GLY A 202 -6.67 -12.66 10.99
C GLY A 202 -7.21 -11.31 11.45
N PHE A 203 -8.29 -11.27 12.21
CA PHE A 203 -8.76 -10.05 12.84
C PHE A 203 -7.82 -9.66 13.98
N LEU A 204 -6.96 -8.66 13.76
CA LEU A 204 -5.91 -8.31 14.72
C LEU A 204 -6.39 -7.47 15.90
N GLY A 205 -7.65 -7.01 15.88
CA GLY A 205 -8.34 -6.37 16.98
C GLY A 205 -7.91 -4.94 17.28
N ASP A 206 -7.25 -4.29 16.35
CA ASP A 206 -6.79 -2.90 16.50
C ASP A 206 -7.94 -1.90 16.63
N GLU A 207 -9.17 -2.27 16.24
CA GLU A 207 -10.40 -1.46 16.41
C GLU A 207 -11.16 -1.76 17.73
N LEU A 208 -10.71 -2.75 18.50
CA LEU A 208 -11.32 -3.07 19.79
C LEU A 208 -10.87 -2.08 20.86
N SER A 209 -11.75 -1.81 21.83
CA SER A 209 -11.42 -0.90 22.94
C SER A 209 -10.20 -1.39 23.73
N SER A 210 -9.25 -0.49 23.98
CA SER A 210 -8.06 -0.73 24.80
C SER A 210 -8.40 -1.16 26.23
N GLN A 211 -9.54 -0.70 26.74
CA GLN A 211 -9.99 -1.03 28.11
C GLN A 211 -10.28 -2.51 28.30
N THR A 212 -10.79 -3.15 27.24
CA THR A 212 -11.19 -4.58 27.30
C THR A 212 -10.22 -5.48 26.55
N HIS A 213 -9.45 -4.93 25.61
CA HIS A 213 -8.51 -5.66 24.74
C HIS A 213 -7.16 -4.96 24.72
N SER A 214 -6.33 -5.24 25.73
CA SER A 214 -4.98 -4.69 25.81
C SER A 214 -4.09 -5.12 24.63
N ASN A 215 -3.13 -4.29 24.23
CA ASN A 215 -2.14 -4.62 23.20
C ASN A 215 -1.43 -5.96 23.48
N ALA A 216 -1.09 -6.23 24.74
CA ALA A 216 -0.44 -7.48 25.14
C ALA A 216 -1.33 -8.72 24.87
N ASN A 217 -2.62 -8.62 25.15
CA ASN A 217 -3.56 -9.71 24.89
C ASN A 217 -3.81 -9.91 23.39
N LEU A 218 -3.92 -8.82 22.60
CA LEU A 218 -4.05 -8.90 21.15
C LEU A 218 -2.83 -9.59 20.53
N LEU A 219 -1.63 -9.17 20.90
CA LEU A 219 -0.38 -9.78 20.44
C LEU A 219 -0.30 -11.28 20.78
N LYS A 220 -0.55 -11.63 22.05
CA LYS A 220 -0.53 -13.01 22.53
C LYS A 220 -1.49 -13.90 21.74
N ASN A 221 -2.72 -13.42 21.52
CA ASN A 221 -3.74 -14.15 20.77
C ASN A 221 -3.38 -14.32 19.30
N ALA A 222 -2.88 -13.28 18.65
CA ALA A 222 -2.44 -13.32 17.27
C ALA A 222 -1.29 -14.34 17.09
N LEU A 223 -0.24 -14.24 17.88
CA LEU A 223 0.91 -15.16 17.84
C LEU A 223 0.54 -16.63 18.13
N LYS A 224 -0.53 -16.88 18.90
CA LYS A 224 -1.02 -18.24 19.21
C LYS A 224 -1.85 -18.82 18.08
N ASN A 225 -2.68 -18.00 17.40
CA ASN A 225 -3.78 -18.51 16.58
C ASN A 225 -3.53 -18.38 15.08
N ILE A 226 -2.67 -17.45 14.62
CA ILE A 226 -2.38 -17.27 13.19
C ILE A 226 -1.75 -18.53 12.60
N ARG A 227 -2.17 -18.87 11.39
CA ARG A 227 -1.71 -20.03 10.62
C ARG A 227 -1.19 -19.59 9.24
N SER A 228 -0.41 -20.45 8.61
CA SER A 228 0.02 -20.24 7.22
C SER A 228 -1.20 -20.15 6.31
N GLY A 229 -1.20 -19.16 5.43
CA GLY A 229 -2.30 -18.85 4.51
C GLY A 229 -3.29 -17.82 5.05
N ASP A 230 -3.19 -17.41 6.31
CA ASP A 230 -4.12 -16.45 6.90
C ASP A 230 -3.97 -15.04 6.28
N ILE A 231 -5.11 -14.43 6.00
CA ILE A 231 -5.22 -13.02 5.64
C ILE A 231 -5.49 -12.24 6.94
N LEU A 232 -4.61 -11.31 7.25
CA LEU A 232 -4.64 -10.50 8.45
C LEU A 232 -5.15 -9.10 8.14
N VAL A 233 -5.97 -8.51 9.01
CA VAL A 233 -6.49 -7.15 8.87
C VAL A 233 -6.17 -6.29 10.09
N ALA A 234 -5.66 -5.10 9.82
CA ALA A 234 -5.53 -3.97 10.72
C ALA A 234 -5.81 -2.67 9.96
N HIS A 235 -5.74 -1.53 10.62
CA HIS A 235 -6.09 -0.23 10.04
C HIS A 235 -4.95 0.78 10.17
N LEU A 236 -4.95 1.80 9.30
CA LEU A 236 -4.03 2.93 9.37
C LEU A 236 -4.42 3.95 10.46
N GLY A 237 -5.09 3.46 11.48
CA GLY A 237 -5.53 4.18 12.67
C GLY A 237 -7.05 4.16 12.85
N ILE A 238 -7.49 3.95 14.09
CA ILE A 238 -8.91 3.79 14.47
C ILE A 238 -9.29 4.75 15.59
N TRP A 239 -10.42 5.44 15.43
CA TRP A 239 -10.93 6.43 16.38
C TRP A 239 -11.32 5.84 17.74
N SER A 240 -11.73 4.57 17.79
CA SER A 240 -12.20 3.91 19.02
C SER A 240 -11.08 3.50 19.96
N ARG A 241 -9.80 3.55 19.52
CA ARG A 241 -8.68 3.08 20.31
C ARG A 241 -7.81 4.23 20.82
N GLN A 242 -7.59 4.29 22.13
CA GLN A 242 -6.78 5.34 22.76
C GLN A 242 -5.29 5.01 22.82
N ASP A 243 -4.91 3.74 23.11
CA ASP A 243 -3.53 3.28 23.01
C ASP A 243 -3.27 2.72 21.60
N PRO A 244 -2.40 3.34 20.80
CA PRO A 244 -2.18 2.90 19.42
C PRO A 244 -1.74 1.43 19.36
N TRP A 245 -2.41 0.67 18.49
CA TRP A 245 -2.04 -0.71 18.19
C TRP A 245 -0.67 -0.79 17.50
N ALA A 246 -0.41 0.12 16.56
CA ALA A 246 0.88 0.26 15.91
C ALA A 246 1.66 1.45 16.50
N PRO A 247 2.97 1.30 16.78
CA PRO A 247 3.80 0.12 16.52
C PRO A 247 3.75 -0.96 17.61
N ALA A 248 3.07 -0.72 18.74
CA ALA A 248 3.14 -1.53 19.97
C ALA A 248 2.84 -3.03 19.77
N VAL A 249 1.91 -3.37 18.86
CA VAL A 249 1.58 -4.76 18.52
C VAL A 249 2.19 -5.15 17.17
N LEU A 250 2.20 -4.25 16.19
CA LEU A 250 2.60 -4.57 14.83
C LEU A 250 4.03 -5.09 14.75
N GLU A 251 4.99 -4.39 15.32
CA GLU A 251 6.40 -4.79 15.25
C GLU A 251 6.67 -6.10 15.99
N PRO A 252 6.25 -6.30 17.26
CA PRO A 252 6.38 -7.59 17.93
C PRO A 252 5.63 -8.74 17.24
N LEU A 253 4.51 -8.46 16.58
CA LEU A 253 3.78 -9.46 15.80
C LEU A 253 4.59 -9.93 14.60
N ILE A 254 5.15 -8.99 13.83
CA ILE A 254 6.01 -9.31 12.67
C ILE A 254 7.19 -10.15 13.11
N VAL A 255 7.95 -9.70 14.11
CA VAL A 255 9.12 -10.40 14.64
C VAL A 255 8.73 -11.81 15.13
N GLY A 256 7.71 -11.91 15.99
CA GLY A 256 7.30 -13.19 16.54
C GLY A 256 6.73 -14.19 15.52
N LEU A 257 6.14 -13.70 14.41
CA LEU A 257 5.74 -14.57 13.31
C LEU A 257 6.97 -15.02 12.50
N GLN A 258 7.93 -14.12 12.21
CA GLN A 258 9.18 -14.47 11.52
C GLN A 258 9.99 -15.49 12.31
N GLU A 259 10.11 -15.35 13.63
CA GLU A 259 10.76 -16.31 14.52
C GLU A 259 10.10 -17.71 14.49
N LYS A 260 8.80 -17.77 14.21
CA LYS A 260 8.06 -19.02 14.02
C LYS A 260 8.15 -19.57 12.59
N GLY A 261 8.96 -18.95 11.74
CA GLY A 261 9.21 -19.34 10.35
C GLY A 261 8.11 -18.92 9.37
N PHE A 262 7.24 -17.97 9.76
CA PHE A 262 6.32 -17.34 8.82
C PHE A 262 7.05 -16.30 7.96
N CYS A 263 6.51 -16.05 6.79
CA CYS A 263 6.95 -15.00 5.89
C CYS A 263 5.74 -14.21 5.41
N PHE A 264 5.95 -12.95 5.10
CA PHE A 264 4.89 -12.05 4.66
C PHE A 264 4.86 -11.97 3.14
N ALA A 265 3.65 -11.96 2.57
CA ALA A 265 3.41 -11.82 1.15
C ALA A 265 2.22 -10.89 0.90
N SER A 266 2.14 -10.26 -0.27
CA SER A 266 0.96 -9.50 -0.65
C SER A 266 -0.11 -10.43 -1.24
N LEU A 267 -1.36 -9.94 -1.33
CA LEU A 267 -2.48 -10.71 -1.88
C LEU A 267 -2.29 -11.11 -3.33
N ARG A 268 -1.41 -10.45 -4.08
CA ARG A 268 -1.00 -10.87 -5.43
C ARG A 268 -0.43 -12.29 -5.45
N GLN A 269 0.17 -12.72 -4.34
CA GLN A 269 0.79 -14.04 -4.19
C GLN A 269 -0.14 -15.05 -3.49
N HIS A 270 -1.31 -14.62 -3.00
CA HIS A 270 -2.28 -15.52 -2.36
C HIS A 270 -2.88 -16.48 -3.40
N PRO A 271 -2.92 -17.80 -3.17
CA PRO A 271 -3.31 -18.80 -4.19
C PRO A 271 -4.64 -18.52 -4.88
N GLN A 272 -5.65 -18.10 -4.12
CA GLN A 272 -6.97 -17.77 -4.67
C GLN A 272 -6.91 -16.54 -5.58
N TYR A 273 -6.21 -15.47 -5.16
CA TYR A 273 -6.23 -14.19 -5.88
C TYR A 273 -5.21 -14.15 -7.01
N SER A 274 -4.05 -14.81 -6.86
CA SER A 274 -3.04 -14.90 -7.93
C SER A 274 -3.59 -15.56 -9.20
N LYS A 275 -4.41 -16.60 -9.06
CA LYS A 275 -5.10 -17.24 -10.18
C LYS A 275 -6.04 -16.26 -10.88
N LEU A 276 -6.92 -15.60 -10.11
CA LEU A 276 -7.85 -14.60 -10.63
C LEU A 276 -7.12 -13.45 -11.34
N LEU A 277 -6.05 -12.93 -10.75
CA LEU A 277 -5.24 -11.86 -11.33
C LEU A 277 -4.57 -12.29 -12.65
N SER A 278 -4.14 -13.55 -12.74
CA SER A 278 -3.58 -14.10 -13.98
C SER A 278 -4.61 -14.28 -15.10
N GLU A 279 -5.86 -14.56 -14.77
CA GLU A 279 -6.97 -14.66 -15.72
C GLU A 279 -7.37 -13.28 -16.24
N VAL A 280 -7.48 -12.28 -15.36
CA VAL A 280 -7.78 -10.89 -15.75
C VAL A 280 -6.68 -10.30 -16.66
N SER A 281 -5.42 -10.61 -16.42
CA SER A 281 -4.32 -10.13 -17.27
C SER A 281 -4.28 -10.73 -18.66
N LYS A 282 -4.93 -11.88 -18.88
CA LYS A 282 -5.02 -12.55 -20.19
C LYS A 282 -6.21 -12.10 -21.05
N THR A 283 -7.19 -11.43 -20.45
CA THR A 283 -8.34 -10.89 -21.18
C THR A 283 -7.94 -9.54 -21.77
N PRO A 284 -7.85 -9.39 -23.10
CA PRO A 284 -7.50 -8.11 -23.71
C PRO A 284 -8.52 -7.04 -23.29
N ASN A 285 -8.01 -5.86 -22.95
CA ASN A 285 -8.78 -4.67 -22.61
C ASN A 285 -9.88 -4.41 -23.66
N MET A 286 -11.12 -4.86 -23.41
CA MET A 286 -12.30 -4.46 -24.19
C MET A 286 -12.82 -3.07 -23.81
N GLY A 287 -11.93 -2.19 -23.35
CA GLY A 287 -12.23 -0.85 -22.87
C GLY A 287 -11.61 0.28 -23.71
N LYS A 288 -11.41 0.09 -25.01
CA LYS A 288 -11.20 1.16 -26.00
C LYS A 288 -12.04 0.86 -27.22
N MET A 289 -13.33 1.15 -27.14
CA MET A 289 -14.09 1.52 -28.34
C MET A 289 -14.29 3.04 -28.34
N PRO A 290 -14.18 3.65 -29.52
CA PRO A 290 -14.10 5.07 -29.74
C PRO A 290 -15.34 5.84 -29.30
#